data_916f7a583b7d0ebe46e562690090e0c9
#
_entry.id   916f7a583b7d0ebe46e562690090e0c9
#
_cell.length_a   1.000
_cell.length_b   1.000
_cell.length_c   1.000
_cell.angle_alpha   90.00
_cell.angle_beta   90.00
_cell.angle_gamma   90.00
#
_symmetry.space_group_name_H-M   'P 1'
#
loop_
_entity.id
_entity.type
_entity.pdbx_description
1 polymer ?
#
loop_
_entity_poly.entity_id
_entity_poly.type
_entity_poly.pdbx_seq_one_letter_code
_entity_poly.pdbx_strand_id
1 'polypeptide(L)'
;MSVSRRTLLSSLSVAALSLTAAACSSSGGSSGGSSSPSGSGGSGGGTRKIRFGYIADFNGSSLLAIADHLGLWKKAGLSPSVKVFTNGPIQITALGAGDLDFGYIGPGAMWLPASGKAKVIAIDTLTDADRVIAQPGITSLAQLKGRKVGVPEGTSGEMILNLALQKAGLSESDVKKVPMDPSTLVAAFSAGQIDGAGFYYPLIDTIKKRVPKLVELAADSDFPDHAFPTAFVSGPKTDPELTEKVVSVLAQANDWRAANKDQAVKLAAGLLQVSQSQAAADAAHVQLLTSSDLVAKTKDGTVDTWLDGLAQFFVGSGQLKKAPAASTFYDGALFTKAATR
;
A
#
# COMPACT_ATOMS: atom_id res chain seq x y z
N MET A 1 -7.04 -41.42 -38.26
CA MET A 1 -7.49 -40.60 -39.40
C MET A 1 -6.82 -39.23 -39.30
N SER A 2 -5.98 -38.97 -40.27
CA SER A 2 -5.11 -37.78 -40.40
C SER A 2 -5.78 -36.74 -41.28
N VAL A 3 -5.80 -35.46 -40.90
CA VAL A 3 -5.94 -34.30 -41.83
C VAL A 3 -5.48 -33.09 -41.01
N SER A 4 -4.51 -32.37 -41.31
CA SER A 4 -3.78 -31.72 -42.37
C SER A 4 -3.66 -30.22 -42.03
N ARG A 5 -2.41 -29.78 -42.02
CA ARG A 5 -1.96 -28.39 -41.91
C ARG A 5 -2.42 -27.57 -43.09
N ARG A 6 -2.82 -26.34 -42.88
CA ARG A 6 -2.75 -25.31 -43.94
C ARG A 6 -2.19 -24.01 -43.37
N THR A 7 -0.99 -23.76 -43.80
CA THR A 7 -0.24 -22.51 -43.83
C THR A 7 -0.90 -21.49 -44.75
N LEU A 8 -0.99 -20.22 -44.35
CA LEU A 8 -1.19 -19.11 -45.28
C LEU A 8 -0.28 -17.95 -44.85
N LEU A 9 0.75 -17.80 -45.66
CA LEU A 9 1.64 -16.61 -45.78
C LEU A 9 0.99 -15.64 -46.76
N SER A 10 1.08 -14.34 -46.45
CA SER A 10 1.13 -13.20 -47.39
C SER A 10 0.80 -11.94 -46.60
N SER A 11 1.40 -10.78 -46.81
CA SER A 11 2.49 -10.23 -47.60
C SER A 11 2.79 -8.84 -47.09
N LEU A 12 4.05 -8.45 -47.12
CA LEU A 12 4.57 -7.10 -46.86
C LEU A 12 3.93 -6.08 -47.83
N SER A 13 3.70 -4.86 -47.33
CA SER A 13 3.68 -3.67 -48.16
C SER A 13 4.40 -2.52 -47.45
N VAL A 14 5.58 -2.21 -47.93
CA VAL A 14 6.39 -1.02 -47.67
C VAL A 14 5.82 0.12 -48.50
N ALA A 15 5.56 1.25 -47.90
CA ALA A 15 5.37 2.53 -48.59
C ALA A 15 6.23 3.59 -47.94
N ALA A 16 7.32 3.93 -48.62
CA ALA A 16 8.15 5.09 -48.38
C ALA A 16 7.62 6.27 -49.18
N LEU A 17 7.51 7.45 -48.57
CA LEU A 17 7.41 8.73 -49.28
C LEU A 17 8.16 9.81 -48.51
N SER A 18 9.22 10.13 -49.04
CA SER A 18 10.03 11.30 -49.43
C SER A 18 9.75 12.66 -48.80
N LEU A 19 10.91 13.22 -48.39
CA LEU A 19 11.20 14.61 -48.01
C LEU A 19 10.81 15.65 -49.09
N THR A 20 10.40 16.84 -48.60
CA THR A 20 10.71 18.09 -49.30
C THR A 20 11.12 19.15 -48.29
N ALA A 21 12.35 19.59 -48.42
CA ALA A 21 12.91 20.78 -47.82
C ALA A 21 12.55 21.99 -48.67
N ALA A 22 12.19 23.10 -48.03
CA ALA A 22 12.20 24.42 -48.65
C ALA A 22 12.83 25.42 -47.70
N ALA A 23 14.06 25.82 -48.05
CA ALA A 23 14.76 26.95 -47.48
C ALA A 23 14.36 28.20 -48.23
N CYS A 24 14.10 29.32 -47.55
CA CYS A 24 14.21 30.66 -48.07
C CYS A 24 14.79 31.59 -47.02
N SER A 25 15.99 32.05 -47.34
CA SER A 25 16.71 33.13 -46.67
C SER A 25 16.21 34.48 -47.16
N SER A 26 16.11 35.48 -46.29
CA SER A 26 16.47 36.85 -46.64
C SER A 26 16.80 37.69 -45.40
N SER A 27 17.88 38.37 -45.52
CA SER A 27 18.64 39.29 -44.71
C SER A 27 17.93 40.61 -44.43
N GLY A 28 18.29 41.22 -43.30
CA GLY A 28 18.21 42.69 -43.17
C GLY A 28 17.98 43.23 -41.77
N GLY A 29 19.04 43.64 -41.06
CA GLY A 29 19.30 45.02 -40.63
C GLY A 29 18.79 45.51 -39.27
N SER A 30 19.74 45.58 -38.34
CA SER A 30 20.05 46.74 -37.43
C SER A 30 19.11 47.26 -36.33
N SER A 31 19.72 47.25 -35.17
CA SER A 31 19.81 48.31 -34.14
C SER A 31 18.74 48.43 -33.06
N GLY A 32 19.15 48.21 -31.83
CA GLY A 32 19.02 49.14 -30.71
C GLY A 32 17.79 48.97 -29.83
N GLY A 33 18.05 48.54 -28.59
CA GLY A 33 17.07 48.75 -27.52
C GLY A 33 17.24 47.76 -26.36
N SER A 34 18.22 48.04 -25.49
CA SER A 34 18.23 47.43 -24.13
C SER A 34 17.01 47.89 -23.35
N SER A 35 16.12 47.00 -23.09
CA SER A 35 15.17 47.12 -22.00
C SER A 35 14.97 45.75 -21.39
N SER A 36 15.64 45.56 -20.27
CA SER A 36 15.39 44.44 -19.37
C SER A 36 13.95 44.56 -18.84
N PRO A 37 13.08 43.61 -19.06
CA PRO A 37 11.90 43.52 -18.24
C PRO A 37 12.33 42.83 -16.93
N SER A 38 12.35 43.63 -15.84
CA SER A 38 12.21 43.08 -14.50
C SER A 38 10.88 42.34 -14.45
N GLY A 39 10.94 41.07 -14.78
CA GLY A 39 9.87 40.12 -14.54
C GLY A 39 9.77 39.93 -13.04
N SER A 40 8.89 40.70 -12.36
CA SER A 40 8.38 40.32 -11.08
C SER A 40 7.81 38.90 -11.23
N GLY A 41 8.53 37.94 -10.67
CA GLY A 41 8.10 36.58 -10.50
C GLY A 41 6.85 36.55 -9.64
N GLY A 42 5.69 36.70 -10.26
CA GLY A 42 4.42 36.33 -9.67
C GLY A 42 4.52 34.84 -9.37
N SER A 43 4.62 34.49 -8.09
CA SER A 43 4.34 33.13 -7.59
C SER A 43 2.89 32.81 -7.92
N GLY A 44 2.61 32.46 -9.17
CA GLY A 44 1.40 31.78 -9.56
C GLY A 44 1.44 30.41 -8.90
N GLY A 45 0.78 30.28 -7.75
CA GLY A 45 0.67 29.05 -6.95
C GLY A 45 -0.05 27.95 -7.73
N GLY A 46 0.64 27.36 -8.72
CA GLY A 46 0.18 26.19 -9.46
C GLY A 46 0.08 25.02 -8.49
N THR A 47 -1.06 24.34 -8.50
CA THR A 47 -1.27 23.12 -7.71
C THR A 47 -0.32 22.03 -8.17
N ARG A 48 0.52 21.50 -7.25
CA ARG A 48 1.47 20.42 -7.55
C ARG A 48 0.73 19.08 -7.66
N LYS A 49 0.82 18.42 -8.81
CA LYS A 49 0.29 17.07 -9.00
C LYS A 49 1.13 16.07 -8.22
N ILE A 50 0.47 15.12 -7.55
CA ILE A 50 1.10 14.00 -6.85
C ILE A 50 0.39 12.70 -7.23
N ARG A 51 1.12 11.59 -7.26
CA ARG A 51 0.61 10.25 -7.55
C ARG A 51 0.61 9.44 -6.27
N PHE A 52 -0.57 8.98 -5.87
CA PHE A 52 -0.78 8.30 -4.60
C PHE A 52 -1.35 6.88 -4.81
N GLY A 53 -0.64 5.85 -4.33
CA GLY A 53 -1.10 4.48 -4.33
C GLY A 53 -1.83 4.12 -3.03
N TYR A 54 -2.88 3.29 -3.12
CA TYR A 54 -3.56 2.74 -1.95
C TYR A 54 -4.00 1.30 -2.18
N ILE A 55 -4.27 0.55 -1.10
CA ILE A 55 -4.92 -0.75 -1.13
C ILE A 55 -6.42 -0.52 -0.93
N ALA A 56 -7.26 -1.34 -1.57
CA ALA A 56 -8.72 -1.22 -1.49
C ALA A 56 -9.26 -1.75 -0.15
N ASP A 57 -8.87 -1.12 0.94
CA ASP A 57 -9.34 -1.33 2.30
C ASP A 57 -9.68 0.02 2.97
N PHE A 58 -10.29 -0.03 4.17
CA PHE A 58 -10.65 1.17 4.92
C PHE A 58 -9.42 2.00 5.30
N ASN A 59 -8.32 1.37 5.70
CA ASN A 59 -7.09 2.05 6.11
C ASN A 59 -6.50 2.86 4.95
N GLY A 60 -6.22 2.20 3.82
CA GLY A 60 -5.57 2.82 2.67
C GLY A 60 -6.43 3.89 1.98
N SER A 61 -7.76 3.81 2.09
CA SER A 61 -8.69 4.69 1.37
C SER A 61 -9.20 5.85 2.21
N SER A 62 -9.42 5.66 3.52
CA SER A 62 -10.18 6.62 4.33
C SER A 62 -9.54 7.99 4.40
N LEU A 63 -8.24 8.11 4.67
CA LEU A 63 -7.58 9.41 4.78
C LEU A 63 -7.54 10.15 3.44
N LEU A 64 -7.40 9.42 2.32
CA LEU A 64 -7.42 10.02 0.98
C LEU A 64 -8.79 10.59 0.66
N ALA A 65 -9.87 9.84 0.94
CA ALA A 65 -11.25 10.28 0.74
C ALA A 65 -11.62 11.46 1.64
N ILE A 66 -11.20 11.46 2.91
CA ILE A 66 -11.44 12.54 3.87
C ILE A 66 -10.69 13.80 3.44
N ALA A 67 -9.41 13.68 3.08
CA ALA A 67 -8.61 14.83 2.66
C ALA A 67 -9.16 15.50 1.40
N ASP A 68 -9.72 14.71 0.47
CA ASP A 68 -10.42 15.23 -0.71
C ASP A 68 -11.73 15.93 -0.30
N HIS A 69 -12.58 15.28 0.50
CA HIS A 69 -13.85 15.81 0.99
C HIS A 69 -13.70 17.15 1.72
N LEU A 70 -12.67 17.29 2.55
CA LEU A 70 -12.39 18.52 3.31
C LEU A 70 -11.60 19.57 2.50
N GLY A 71 -11.22 19.25 1.27
CA GLY A 71 -10.40 20.10 0.41
C GLY A 71 -8.99 20.35 0.95
N LEU A 72 -8.45 19.45 1.78
CA LEU A 72 -7.13 19.59 2.42
C LEU A 72 -6.01 19.58 1.38
N TRP A 73 -6.11 18.74 0.36
CA TRP A 73 -5.16 18.72 -0.74
C TRP A 73 -5.04 20.07 -1.43
N LYS A 74 -6.18 20.68 -1.78
CA LYS A 74 -6.22 22.00 -2.42
C LYS A 74 -5.63 23.09 -1.51
N LYS A 75 -5.95 23.06 -0.22
CA LYS A 75 -5.39 24.00 0.77
C LYS A 75 -3.88 23.89 0.87
N ALA A 76 -3.34 22.67 0.73
CA ALA A 76 -1.89 22.42 0.73
C ALA A 76 -1.22 22.73 -0.64
N GLY A 77 -1.97 23.16 -1.64
CA GLY A 77 -1.48 23.38 -3.01
C GLY A 77 -1.17 22.09 -3.75
N LEU A 78 -1.86 20.99 -3.41
CA LEU A 78 -1.65 19.65 -3.97
C LEU A 78 -2.88 19.16 -4.76
N SER A 79 -2.64 18.32 -5.77
CA SER A 79 -3.67 17.65 -6.56
C SER A 79 -3.29 16.16 -6.69
N PRO A 80 -3.84 15.28 -5.84
CA PRO A 80 -3.54 13.86 -5.90
C PRO A 80 -4.25 13.19 -7.08
N SER A 81 -3.54 12.31 -7.77
CA SER A 81 -4.08 11.26 -8.62
C SER A 81 -3.96 9.95 -7.85
N VAL A 82 -5.07 9.42 -7.38
CA VAL A 82 -5.09 8.19 -6.57
C VAL A 82 -5.25 6.95 -7.45
N LYS A 83 -4.51 5.88 -7.14
CA LYS A 83 -4.56 4.62 -7.88
C LYS A 83 -4.59 3.45 -6.90
N VAL A 84 -5.54 2.53 -7.13
CA VAL A 84 -5.64 1.29 -6.35
C VAL A 84 -4.58 0.27 -6.78
N PHE A 85 -4.04 -0.44 -5.78
CA PHE A 85 -3.10 -1.55 -5.95
C PHE A 85 -3.59 -2.75 -5.15
N THR A 86 -3.21 -3.94 -5.57
CA THR A 86 -3.63 -5.20 -4.92
C THR A 86 -2.87 -5.49 -3.64
N ASN A 87 -1.66 -4.93 -3.47
CA ASN A 87 -0.83 -5.12 -2.28
C ASN A 87 0.27 -4.05 -2.15
N GLY A 88 0.96 -4.04 -0.99
CA GLY A 88 2.06 -3.12 -0.71
C GLY A 88 3.31 -3.30 -1.58
N PRO A 89 3.83 -4.52 -1.77
CA PRO A 89 5.03 -4.76 -2.58
C PRO A 89 4.97 -4.16 -4.00
N ILE A 90 3.82 -4.23 -4.67
CA ILE A 90 3.64 -3.63 -6.00
C ILE A 90 3.71 -2.11 -5.93
N GLN A 91 3.16 -1.48 -4.87
CA GLN A 91 3.28 -0.04 -4.67
C GLN A 91 4.73 0.39 -4.46
N ILE A 92 5.50 -0.35 -3.65
CA ILE A 92 6.92 -0.04 -3.41
C ILE A 92 7.72 -0.16 -4.72
N THR A 93 7.39 -1.13 -5.58
CA THR A 93 7.99 -1.24 -6.91
C THR A 93 7.68 -0.01 -7.76
N ALA A 94 6.43 0.46 -7.76
CA ALA A 94 6.01 1.66 -8.49
C ALA A 94 6.64 2.95 -7.94
N LEU A 95 6.83 3.06 -6.62
CA LEU A 95 7.57 4.15 -5.98
C LEU A 95 9.05 4.15 -6.44
N GLY A 96 9.69 2.99 -6.47
CA GLY A 96 11.08 2.84 -6.93
C GLY A 96 11.26 3.18 -8.41
N ALA A 97 10.28 2.87 -9.26
CA ALA A 97 10.26 3.22 -10.67
C ALA A 97 9.93 4.71 -10.92
N GLY A 98 9.43 5.44 -9.90
CA GLY A 98 8.98 6.81 -10.06
C GLY A 98 7.57 6.93 -10.68
N ASP A 99 6.79 5.86 -10.69
CA ASP A 99 5.39 5.86 -11.14
C ASP A 99 4.42 6.34 -10.05
N LEU A 100 4.85 6.29 -8.79
CA LEU A 100 4.19 6.86 -7.62
C LEU A 100 5.13 7.80 -6.87
N ASP A 101 4.55 8.76 -6.14
CA ASP A 101 5.24 9.63 -5.20
C ASP A 101 5.02 9.15 -3.77
N PHE A 102 3.81 8.70 -3.46
CA PHE A 102 3.37 8.19 -2.16
C PHE A 102 2.56 6.91 -2.31
N GLY A 103 2.53 6.11 -1.24
CA GLY A 103 1.76 4.89 -1.19
C GLY A 103 1.32 4.55 0.22
N TYR A 104 0.54 3.48 0.35
CA TYR A 104 0.06 2.92 1.60
C TYR A 104 0.40 1.43 1.65
N ILE A 105 0.93 0.96 2.77
CA ILE A 105 1.31 -0.45 2.97
C ILE A 105 0.81 -1.01 4.30
N GLY A 106 0.53 -2.30 4.31
CA GLY A 106 0.28 -3.06 5.54
C GLY A 106 1.56 -3.50 6.24
N PRO A 107 1.44 -4.05 7.47
CA PRO A 107 2.59 -4.41 8.32
C PRO A 107 3.54 -5.41 7.67
N GLY A 108 3.02 -6.40 6.95
CA GLY A 108 3.83 -7.42 6.31
C GLY A 108 4.69 -6.93 5.13
N ALA A 109 4.48 -5.70 4.64
CA ALA A 109 5.32 -5.09 3.61
C ALA A 109 6.41 -4.16 4.17
N MET A 110 6.51 -4.00 5.50
CA MET A 110 7.49 -3.11 6.16
C MET A 110 8.96 -3.52 5.94
N TRP A 111 9.21 -4.78 5.57
CA TRP A 111 10.55 -5.21 5.18
C TRP A 111 11.09 -4.44 3.97
N LEU A 112 10.21 -3.90 3.11
CA LEU A 112 10.62 -3.13 1.93
C LEU A 112 11.19 -1.75 2.30
N PRO A 113 10.53 -0.89 3.11
CA PRO A 113 11.16 0.28 3.69
C PRO A 113 12.40 -0.06 4.51
N ALA A 114 12.36 -1.09 5.35
CA ALA A 114 13.51 -1.54 6.13
C ALA A 114 14.71 -1.95 5.25
N SER A 115 14.48 -2.41 4.01
CA SER A 115 15.53 -2.67 3.02
C SER A 115 15.98 -1.44 2.23
N GLY A 116 15.45 -0.24 2.55
CA GLY A 116 15.81 1.04 1.90
C GLY A 116 15.06 1.34 0.60
N LYS A 117 14.00 0.56 0.26
CA LYS A 117 13.26 0.73 -1.00
C LYS A 117 12.20 1.84 -0.95
N ALA A 118 11.85 2.29 0.25
CA ALA A 118 10.92 3.40 0.52
C ALA A 118 11.22 4.01 1.89
N LYS A 119 10.52 5.10 2.24
CA LYS A 119 10.51 5.70 3.59
C LYS A 119 9.11 5.61 4.16
N VAL A 120 8.97 5.16 5.40
CA VAL A 120 7.75 5.33 6.20
C VAL A 120 7.68 6.79 6.64
N ILE A 121 6.60 7.48 6.26
CA ILE A 121 6.41 8.92 6.53
C ILE A 121 5.34 9.20 7.57
N ALA A 122 4.43 8.24 7.78
CA ALA A 122 3.43 8.27 8.84
C ALA A 122 2.94 6.85 9.14
N ILE A 123 2.79 6.51 10.41
CA ILE A 123 1.96 5.38 10.80
C ILE A 123 0.50 5.81 10.67
N ASP A 124 -0.37 4.91 10.25
CA ASP A 124 -1.78 5.19 10.07
C ASP A 124 -2.63 4.59 11.21
N THR A 125 -2.58 3.27 11.35
CA THR A 125 -3.40 2.52 12.32
C THR A 125 -2.63 1.31 12.85
N LEU A 126 -3.19 0.64 13.84
CA LEU A 126 -2.90 -0.78 14.09
C LEU A 126 -4.04 -1.61 13.50
N THR A 127 -3.71 -2.62 12.69
CA THR A 127 -4.70 -3.51 12.09
C THR A 127 -4.89 -4.79 12.92
N ASP A 128 -6.11 -5.32 12.91
CA ASP A 128 -6.49 -6.68 13.33
C ASP A 128 -7.24 -7.35 12.17
N ALA A 129 -6.73 -7.19 10.95
CA ALA A 129 -7.38 -7.67 9.73
C ALA A 129 -6.79 -8.98 9.19
N ASP A 130 -5.61 -9.39 9.66
CA ASP A 130 -4.91 -10.55 9.13
C ASP A 130 -5.36 -11.83 9.81
N ARG A 131 -5.50 -12.90 9.03
CA ARG A 131 -5.98 -14.22 9.51
C ARG A 131 -5.22 -15.35 8.84
N VAL A 132 -5.07 -16.45 9.56
CA VAL A 132 -4.90 -17.75 8.94
C VAL A 132 -6.26 -18.40 8.82
N ILE A 133 -6.72 -18.63 7.58
CA ILE A 133 -8.01 -19.27 7.29
C ILE A 133 -7.80 -20.68 6.73
N ALA A 134 -8.78 -21.55 6.93
CA ALA A 134 -8.74 -22.92 6.45
C ALA A 134 -10.10 -23.39 5.91
N GLN A 135 -10.07 -24.41 5.05
CA GLN A 135 -11.27 -25.08 4.56
C GLN A 135 -12.07 -25.71 5.72
N PRO A 136 -13.39 -25.85 5.57
CA PRO A 136 -14.22 -26.55 6.54
C PRO A 136 -13.65 -27.94 6.90
N GLY A 137 -13.59 -28.23 8.23
CA GLY A 137 -13.02 -29.48 8.74
C GLY A 137 -11.56 -29.41 9.15
N ILE A 138 -10.83 -28.36 8.80
CA ILE A 138 -9.49 -28.03 9.35
C ILE A 138 -9.69 -27.06 10.50
N THR A 139 -9.47 -27.50 11.74
CA THR A 139 -9.83 -26.76 12.96
C THR A 139 -8.62 -26.37 13.83
N SER A 140 -7.40 -26.71 13.39
CA SER A 140 -6.18 -26.33 14.08
C SER A 140 -5.03 -26.08 13.12
N LEU A 141 -4.08 -25.23 13.53
CA LEU A 141 -2.86 -24.93 12.75
C LEU A 141 -2.03 -26.19 12.48
N ALA A 142 -1.96 -27.14 13.44
CA ALA A 142 -1.25 -28.39 13.27
C ALA A 142 -1.76 -29.22 12.07
N GLN A 143 -3.04 -29.13 11.76
CA GLN A 143 -3.65 -29.83 10.61
C GLN A 143 -3.25 -29.23 9.24
N LEU A 144 -2.58 -28.08 9.21
CA LEU A 144 -2.03 -27.52 7.98
C LEU A 144 -0.75 -28.25 7.52
N LYS A 145 -0.14 -29.08 8.37
CA LYS A 145 1.06 -29.85 8.00
C LYS A 145 0.83 -30.68 6.73
N GLY A 146 1.70 -30.49 5.73
CA GLY A 146 1.62 -31.14 4.42
C GLY A 146 0.53 -30.61 3.50
N ARG A 147 -0.29 -29.66 3.94
CA ARG A 147 -1.39 -29.06 3.17
C ARG A 147 -0.93 -27.94 2.25
N LYS A 148 -1.77 -27.63 1.24
CA LYS A 148 -1.56 -26.48 0.36
C LYS A 148 -2.07 -25.23 1.03
N VAL A 149 -1.19 -24.26 1.30
CA VAL A 149 -1.52 -22.99 1.94
C VAL A 149 -1.16 -21.84 1.02
N GLY A 150 -2.18 -21.09 0.58
CA GLY A 150 -2.00 -19.93 -0.29
C GLY A 150 -1.54 -18.70 0.49
N VAL A 151 -0.65 -17.90 -0.10
CA VAL A 151 -0.22 -16.62 0.48
C VAL A 151 0.07 -15.58 -0.61
N PRO A 152 -0.27 -14.31 -0.38
CA PRO A 152 0.29 -13.20 -1.15
C PRO A 152 1.65 -12.84 -0.53
N GLU A 153 2.74 -13.28 -1.19
CA GLU A 153 4.10 -13.12 -0.67
C GLU A 153 4.46 -11.65 -0.37
N GLY A 154 5.24 -11.44 0.68
CA GLY A 154 5.72 -10.14 1.12
C GLY A 154 4.63 -9.24 1.70
N THR A 155 3.47 -9.79 2.06
CA THR A 155 2.33 -9.07 2.66
C THR A 155 2.05 -9.55 4.10
N SER A 156 1.10 -8.89 4.76
CA SER A 156 0.65 -9.30 6.09
C SER A 156 0.00 -10.69 6.13
N GLY A 157 -0.56 -11.16 5.00
CA GLY A 157 -1.05 -12.54 4.88
C GLY A 157 0.07 -13.58 5.03
N GLU A 158 1.26 -13.34 4.48
CA GLU A 158 2.42 -14.20 4.72
C GLU A 158 2.95 -14.05 6.15
N MET A 159 2.97 -12.81 6.67
CA MET A 159 3.41 -12.52 8.03
C MET A 159 2.58 -13.29 9.06
N ILE A 160 1.24 -13.19 9.00
CA ILE A 160 0.36 -13.89 9.95
C ILE A 160 0.47 -15.41 9.83
N LEU A 161 0.66 -15.95 8.62
CA LEU A 161 0.91 -17.38 8.44
C LEU A 161 2.19 -17.82 9.15
N ASN A 162 3.28 -17.09 8.98
CA ASN A 162 4.57 -17.42 9.59
C ASN A 162 4.51 -17.37 11.12
N LEU A 163 3.88 -16.34 11.68
CA LEU A 163 3.64 -16.24 13.12
C LEU A 163 2.79 -17.43 13.64
N ALA A 164 1.73 -17.78 12.93
CA ALA A 164 0.84 -18.86 13.31
C ALA A 164 1.52 -20.24 13.23
N LEU A 165 2.30 -20.49 12.18
CA LEU A 165 3.07 -21.73 12.07
C LEU A 165 4.09 -21.86 13.20
N GLN A 166 4.85 -20.81 13.50
CA GLN A 166 5.81 -20.78 14.62
C GLN A 166 5.10 -21.06 15.97
N LYS A 167 3.95 -20.43 16.23
CA LYS A 167 3.14 -20.69 17.45
C LYS A 167 2.70 -22.14 17.56
N ALA A 168 2.46 -22.81 16.42
CA ALA A 168 2.09 -24.23 16.36
C ALA A 168 3.29 -25.18 16.37
N GLY A 169 4.53 -24.70 16.49
CA GLY A 169 5.75 -25.49 16.40
C GLY A 169 6.03 -26.03 14.98
N LEU A 170 5.49 -25.35 13.98
CA LEU A 170 5.68 -25.63 12.57
C LEU A 170 6.56 -24.56 11.91
N SER A 171 7.11 -24.91 10.75
CA SER A 171 7.86 -24.01 9.86
C SER A 171 7.16 -23.88 8.51
N GLU A 172 7.59 -22.94 7.67
CA GLU A 172 7.10 -22.83 6.28
C GLU A 172 7.31 -24.13 5.48
N SER A 173 8.37 -24.91 5.77
CA SER A 173 8.65 -26.18 5.10
C SER A 173 7.69 -27.32 5.50
N ASP A 174 6.95 -27.16 6.59
CA ASP A 174 5.94 -28.14 7.02
C ASP A 174 4.62 -28.02 6.24
N VAL A 175 4.43 -26.95 5.47
CA VAL A 175 3.27 -26.73 4.60
C VAL A 175 3.70 -26.64 3.14
N LYS A 176 2.79 -26.89 2.22
CA LYS A 176 3.00 -26.63 0.79
C LYS A 176 2.56 -25.19 0.51
N LYS A 177 3.47 -24.24 0.78
CA LYS A 177 3.21 -22.81 0.51
C LYS A 177 3.00 -22.58 -1.00
N VAL A 178 1.92 -21.92 -1.37
CA VAL A 178 1.56 -21.60 -2.77
C VAL A 178 1.45 -20.09 -2.92
N PRO A 179 2.50 -19.44 -3.45
CA PRO A 179 2.45 -18.00 -3.74
C PRO A 179 1.39 -17.68 -4.80
N MET A 180 0.59 -16.66 -4.53
CA MET A 180 -0.41 -16.18 -5.48
C MET A 180 -0.84 -14.75 -5.16
N ASP A 181 -1.30 -14.03 -6.17
CA ASP A 181 -1.89 -12.70 -5.94
C ASP A 181 -3.24 -12.81 -5.19
N PRO A 182 -3.68 -11.72 -4.52
CA PRO A 182 -4.89 -11.76 -3.69
C PRO A 182 -6.16 -12.21 -4.42
N SER A 183 -6.34 -11.83 -5.68
CA SER A 183 -7.53 -12.20 -6.45
C SER A 183 -7.54 -13.69 -6.82
N THR A 184 -6.39 -14.22 -7.19
CA THR A 184 -6.18 -15.64 -7.45
C THR A 184 -6.39 -16.46 -6.17
N LEU A 185 -5.92 -15.96 -5.01
CA LEU A 185 -6.13 -16.62 -3.72
C LEU A 185 -7.62 -16.73 -3.38
N VAL A 186 -8.39 -15.64 -3.53
CA VAL A 186 -9.84 -15.66 -3.32
C VAL A 186 -10.51 -16.72 -4.19
N ALA A 187 -10.12 -16.82 -5.47
CA ALA A 187 -10.68 -17.80 -6.39
C ALA A 187 -10.27 -19.23 -6.01
N ALA A 188 -8.98 -19.49 -5.75
CA ALA A 188 -8.44 -20.80 -5.42
C ALA A 188 -9.00 -21.35 -4.10
N PHE A 189 -9.09 -20.51 -3.05
CA PHE A 189 -9.68 -20.91 -1.77
C PHE A 189 -11.18 -21.20 -1.93
N SER A 190 -11.91 -20.34 -2.62
CA SER A 190 -13.36 -20.53 -2.87
C SER A 190 -13.68 -21.79 -3.69
N ALA A 191 -12.76 -22.23 -4.53
CA ALA A 191 -12.88 -23.46 -5.33
C ALA A 191 -12.33 -24.72 -4.62
N GLY A 192 -11.82 -24.60 -3.38
CA GLY A 192 -11.23 -25.73 -2.64
C GLY A 192 -9.91 -26.24 -3.23
N GLN A 193 -9.19 -25.42 -3.99
CA GLN A 193 -7.90 -25.80 -4.60
C GLN A 193 -6.72 -25.69 -3.64
N ILE A 194 -6.89 -24.94 -2.55
CA ILE A 194 -5.98 -24.80 -1.42
C ILE A 194 -6.71 -25.10 -0.11
N ASP A 195 -5.99 -25.67 0.85
CA ASP A 195 -6.54 -26.14 2.12
C ASP A 195 -6.61 -25.01 3.16
N GLY A 196 -5.69 -24.07 3.10
CA GLY A 196 -5.60 -22.91 3.98
C GLY A 196 -5.01 -21.70 3.28
N ALA A 197 -5.01 -20.57 3.97
CA ALA A 197 -4.34 -19.36 3.50
C ALA A 197 -3.97 -18.44 4.66
N GLY A 198 -2.82 -17.75 4.55
CA GLY A 198 -2.57 -16.53 5.28
C GLY A 198 -3.11 -15.36 4.47
N PHE A 199 -4.10 -14.63 5.02
CA PHE A 199 -4.83 -13.64 4.23
C PHE A 199 -5.41 -12.53 5.11
N TYR A 200 -6.22 -11.64 4.54
CA TYR A 200 -6.69 -10.45 5.24
C TYR A 200 -8.08 -9.98 4.79
N TYR A 201 -8.76 -9.28 5.72
CA TYR A 201 -9.96 -8.51 5.40
C TYR A 201 -9.62 -7.27 4.56
N PRO A 202 -10.55 -6.81 3.69
CA PRO A 202 -11.94 -7.30 3.52
C PRO A 202 -12.07 -8.49 2.54
N LEU A 203 -10.98 -9.02 1.99
CA LEU A 203 -11.04 -10.09 0.98
C LEU A 203 -11.55 -11.43 1.55
N ILE A 204 -11.31 -11.67 2.85
CA ILE A 204 -11.87 -12.83 3.57
C ILE A 204 -13.41 -12.81 3.53
N ASP A 205 -14.05 -11.65 3.62
CA ASP A 205 -15.50 -11.54 3.49
C ASP A 205 -16.01 -11.99 2.11
N THR A 206 -15.22 -11.76 1.07
CA THR A 206 -15.52 -12.25 -0.28
C THR A 206 -15.47 -13.77 -0.34
N ILE A 207 -14.50 -14.38 0.35
CA ILE A 207 -14.39 -15.84 0.47
C ILE A 207 -15.56 -16.39 1.29
N LYS A 208 -15.91 -15.77 2.44
CA LYS A 208 -17.02 -16.20 3.31
C LYS A 208 -18.37 -16.29 2.59
N LYS A 209 -18.62 -15.45 1.60
CA LYS A 209 -19.85 -15.53 0.76
C LYS A 209 -19.95 -16.84 -0.01
N ARG A 210 -18.82 -17.47 -0.36
CA ARG A 210 -18.76 -18.74 -1.12
C ARG A 210 -18.45 -19.95 -0.24
N VAL A 211 -17.70 -19.73 0.84
CA VAL A 211 -17.30 -20.75 1.82
C VAL A 211 -17.73 -20.29 3.23
N PRO A 212 -19.03 -20.27 3.54
CA PRO A 212 -19.55 -19.69 4.79
C PRO A 212 -19.05 -20.39 6.05
N LYS A 213 -18.56 -21.63 5.93
CA LYS A 213 -18.05 -22.45 7.03
C LYS A 213 -16.52 -22.50 7.06
N LEU A 214 -15.82 -21.59 6.38
CA LEU A 214 -14.36 -21.47 6.55
C LEU A 214 -14.02 -21.27 8.03
N VAL A 215 -12.87 -21.73 8.44
CA VAL A 215 -12.40 -21.63 9.83
C VAL A 215 -11.28 -20.60 9.88
N GLU A 216 -11.35 -19.65 10.80
CA GLU A 216 -10.23 -18.78 11.15
C GLU A 216 -9.41 -19.48 12.23
N LEU A 217 -8.15 -19.83 11.90
CA LEU A 217 -7.26 -20.58 12.77
C LEU A 217 -6.36 -19.69 13.62
N ALA A 218 -6.11 -18.47 13.17
CA ALA A 218 -5.34 -17.45 13.88
C ALA A 218 -5.72 -16.05 13.40
N ALA A 219 -5.54 -15.06 14.27
CA ALA A 219 -5.75 -13.65 14.06
C ALA A 219 -4.56 -12.84 14.60
N ASP A 220 -4.43 -11.55 14.23
CA ASP A 220 -3.40 -10.65 14.76
C ASP A 220 -3.45 -10.58 16.29
N SER A 221 -4.65 -10.56 16.87
CA SER A 221 -4.89 -10.55 18.32
C SER A 221 -4.34 -11.76 19.06
N ASP A 222 -4.00 -12.85 18.37
CA ASP A 222 -3.34 -14.01 18.96
C ASP A 222 -1.83 -13.78 19.22
N PHE A 223 -1.27 -12.64 18.80
CA PHE A 223 0.15 -12.29 18.84
C PHE A 223 0.37 -10.94 19.54
N PRO A 224 0.04 -10.82 20.85
CA PRO A 224 0.06 -9.54 21.58
C PRO A 224 1.46 -8.92 21.70
N ASP A 225 2.51 -9.72 21.53
CA ASP A 225 3.90 -9.26 21.53
C ASP A 225 4.34 -8.63 20.19
N HIS A 226 3.45 -8.63 19.19
CA HIS A 226 3.69 -8.05 17.88
C HIS A 226 2.72 -6.91 17.63
N ALA A 227 3.22 -5.79 17.11
CA ALA A 227 2.37 -4.73 16.58
C ALA A 227 2.17 -4.93 15.07
N PHE A 228 0.99 -4.55 14.60
CA PHE A 228 0.62 -4.64 13.18
C PHE A 228 0.32 -3.23 12.62
N PRO A 229 1.32 -2.32 12.60
CA PRO A 229 1.12 -0.97 12.09
C PRO A 229 0.96 -0.96 10.58
N THR A 230 -0.03 -0.22 10.09
CA THR A 230 -0.11 0.19 8.69
C THR A 230 0.56 1.54 8.51
N ALA A 231 1.02 1.87 7.33
CA ALA A 231 1.76 3.11 7.12
C ALA A 231 1.60 3.70 5.72
N PHE A 232 1.72 5.02 5.69
CA PHE A 232 2.00 5.76 4.46
C PHE A 232 3.50 5.82 4.21
N VAL A 233 3.87 5.70 2.94
CA VAL A 233 5.27 5.66 2.50
C VAL A 233 5.51 6.62 1.35
N SER A 234 6.73 7.11 1.24
CA SER A 234 7.22 7.88 0.10
C SER A 234 8.27 7.12 -0.68
N GLY A 235 8.43 7.47 -1.94
CA GLY A 235 9.57 7.00 -2.73
C GLY A 235 10.90 7.50 -2.14
N PRO A 236 12.01 6.78 -2.36
CA PRO A 236 13.30 7.10 -1.73
C PRO A 236 13.90 8.44 -2.20
N LYS A 237 13.39 9.00 -3.27
CA LYS A 237 13.82 10.29 -3.86
C LYS A 237 12.76 11.38 -3.76
N THR A 238 11.68 11.14 -3.02
CA THR A 238 10.60 12.13 -2.87
C THR A 238 11.12 13.34 -2.09
N ASP A 239 10.77 14.52 -2.57
CA ASP A 239 11.14 15.82 -1.97
C ASP A 239 10.64 15.91 -0.51
N PRO A 240 11.52 16.21 0.46
CA PRO A 240 11.15 16.32 1.87
C PRO A 240 10.09 17.39 2.15
N GLU A 241 10.12 18.54 1.46
CA GLU A 241 9.12 19.61 1.64
C GLU A 241 7.74 19.15 1.16
N LEU A 242 7.70 18.43 0.03
CA LEU A 242 6.48 17.81 -0.45
C LEU A 242 5.97 16.75 0.54
N THR A 243 6.87 15.93 1.09
CA THR A 243 6.53 14.90 2.06
C THR A 243 5.92 15.53 3.32
N GLU A 244 6.51 16.60 3.84
CA GLU A 244 5.98 17.35 5.00
C GLU A 244 4.55 17.87 4.75
N LYS A 245 4.29 18.43 3.56
CA LYS A 245 2.92 18.87 3.18
C LYS A 245 1.92 17.71 3.14
N VAL A 246 2.32 16.58 2.57
CA VAL A 246 1.47 15.38 2.50
C VAL A 246 1.19 14.83 3.89
N VAL A 247 2.18 14.71 4.74
CA VAL A 247 2.02 14.25 6.14
C VAL A 247 1.09 15.17 6.92
N SER A 248 1.21 16.50 6.77
CA SER A 248 0.29 17.45 7.41
C SER A 248 -1.16 17.27 6.95
N VAL A 249 -1.40 16.99 5.66
CA VAL A 249 -2.75 16.68 5.14
C VAL A 249 -3.27 15.38 5.73
N LEU A 250 -2.45 14.33 5.76
CA LEU A 250 -2.83 13.03 6.31
C LEU A 250 -3.13 13.11 7.81
N ALA A 251 -2.36 13.88 8.59
CA ALA A 251 -2.59 14.08 10.02
C ALA A 251 -3.93 14.79 10.28
N GLN A 252 -4.24 15.86 9.55
CA GLN A 252 -5.53 16.55 9.66
C GLN A 252 -6.71 15.63 9.30
N ALA A 253 -6.56 14.82 8.23
CA ALA A 253 -7.57 13.84 7.85
C ALA A 253 -7.74 12.75 8.91
N ASN A 254 -6.65 12.32 9.55
CA ASN A 254 -6.65 11.32 10.62
C ASN A 254 -7.40 11.80 11.86
N ASP A 255 -7.15 13.02 12.31
CA ASP A 255 -7.84 13.60 13.47
C ASP A 255 -9.34 13.75 13.19
N TRP A 256 -9.68 14.18 11.96
CA TRP A 256 -11.09 14.23 11.55
C TRP A 256 -11.72 12.83 11.52
N ARG A 257 -11.00 11.80 11.00
CA ARG A 257 -11.45 10.41 10.98
C ARG A 257 -11.77 9.90 12.39
N ALA A 258 -10.89 10.16 13.35
CA ALA A 258 -11.07 9.75 14.74
C ALA A 258 -12.31 10.37 15.38
N ALA A 259 -12.62 11.64 15.06
CA ALA A 259 -13.77 12.36 15.56
C ALA A 259 -15.09 12.04 14.81
N ASN A 260 -15.03 11.52 13.58
CA ASN A 260 -16.19 11.37 12.69
C ASN A 260 -16.24 9.98 12.03
N LYS A 261 -16.17 8.91 12.83
CA LYS A 261 -16.02 7.52 12.36
C LYS A 261 -17.05 7.09 11.32
N ASP A 262 -18.34 7.38 11.56
CA ASP A 262 -19.42 6.97 10.63
C ASP A 262 -19.33 7.70 9.29
N GLN A 263 -18.94 8.97 9.33
CA GLN A 263 -18.74 9.73 8.08
C GLN A 263 -17.46 9.27 7.36
N ALA A 264 -16.42 8.91 8.09
CA ALA A 264 -15.20 8.34 7.50
C ALA A 264 -15.50 7.03 6.77
N VAL A 265 -16.30 6.15 7.36
CA VAL A 265 -16.80 4.91 6.71
C VAL A 265 -17.57 5.24 5.44
N LYS A 266 -18.47 6.23 5.47
CA LYS A 266 -19.23 6.65 4.29
C LYS A 266 -18.34 7.17 3.17
N LEU A 267 -17.33 7.98 3.48
CA LEU A 267 -16.39 8.53 2.52
C LEU A 267 -15.49 7.43 1.91
N ALA A 268 -14.98 6.53 2.76
CA ALA A 268 -14.20 5.37 2.31
C ALA A 268 -15.03 4.47 1.38
N ALA A 269 -16.29 4.17 1.75
CA ALA A 269 -17.21 3.41 0.91
C ALA A 269 -17.40 4.03 -0.48
N GLY A 270 -17.49 5.38 -0.54
CA GLY A 270 -17.59 6.13 -1.80
C GLY A 270 -16.35 5.98 -2.67
N LEU A 271 -15.14 6.08 -2.11
CA LEU A 271 -13.89 5.91 -2.85
C LEU A 271 -13.70 4.45 -3.30
N LEU A 272 -14.04 3.49 -2.44
CA LEU A 272 -13.93 2.04 -2.71
C LEU A 272 -15.02 1.51 -3.62
N GLN A 273 -16.10 2.28 -3.85
CA GLN A 273 -17.30 1.85 -4.59
C GLN A 273 -17.95 0.58 -4.01
N VAL A 274 -18.01 0.51 -2.68
CA VAL A 274 -18.66 -0.57 -1.93
C VAL A 274 -19.82 -0.03 -1.09
N SER A 275 -20.64 -0.91 -0.51
CA SER A 275 -21.67 -0.49 0.44
C SER A 275 -21.06 0.04 1.75
N GLN A 276 -21.79 0.93 2.44
CA GLN A 276 -21.36 1.41 3.76
C GLN A 276 -21.20 0.26 4.77
N SER A 277 -22.04 -0.76 4.69
CA SER A 277 -21.95 -1.93 5.56
C SER A 277 -20.66 -2.74 5.32
N GLN A 278 -20.20 -2.85 4.07
CA GLN A 278 -18.92 -3.49 3.77
C GLN A 278 -17.74 -2.66 4.29
N ALA A 279 -17.75 -1.34 4.07
CA ALA A 279 -16.71 -0.46 4.61
C ALA A 279 -16.72 -0.42 6.15
N ALA A 280 -17.90 -0.50 6.79
CA ALA A 280 -18.00 -0.57 8.24
C ALA A 280 -17.47 -1.89 8.82
N ALA A 281 -17.71 -3.01 8.13
CA ALA A 281 -17.16 -4.31 8.51
C ALA A 281 -15.64 -4.31 8.43
N ASP A 282 -15.07 -3.72 7.38
CA ASP A 282 -13.63 -3.57 7.22
C ASP A 282 -13.04 -2.65 8.32
N ALA A 283 -13.67 -1.49 8.56
CA ALA A 283 -13.26 -0.56 9.62
C ALA A 283 -13.32 -1.15 11.04
N ALA A 284 -14.08 -2.22 11.26
CA ALA A 284 -14.13 -2.92 12.55
C ALA A 284 -12.84 -3.66 12.90
N HIS A 285 -11.99 -3.94 11.91
CA HIS A 285 -10.67 -4.56 12.06
C HIS A 285 -9.54 -3.54 12.26
N VAL A 286 -9.87 -2.29 12.61
CA VAL A 286 -8.91 -1.19 12.67
C VAL A 286 -8.93 -0.51 14.03
N GLN A 287 -7.78 -0.45 14.67
CA GLN A 287 -7.55 0.42 15.81
C GLN A 287 -7.07 1.78 15.32
N LEU A 288 -7.96 2.78 15.39
CA LEU A 288 -7.63 4.16 15.08
C LEU A 288 -6.78 4.78 16.19
N LEU A 289 -5.73 5.49 15.78
CA LEU A 289 -4.88 6.31 16.64
C LEU A 289 -4.98 7.76 16.15
N THR A 290 -5.12 8.72 17.08
CA THR A 290 -5.11 10.13 16.70
C THR A 290 -3.70 10.59 16.31
N SER A 291 -3.58 11.72 15.62
CA SER A 291 -2.26 12.28 15.31
C SER A 291 -1.48 12.63 16.57
N SER A 292 -2.17 13.08 17.63
CA SER A 292 -1.53 13.33 18.94
C SER A 292 -1.01 12.04 19.58
N ASP A 293 -1.76 10.92 19.51
CA ASP A 293 -1.30 9.62 20.01
C ASP A 293 -0.05 9.16 19.25
N LEU A 294 -0.08 9.27 17.92
CA LEU A 294 1.05 8.87 17.08
C LEU A 294 2.29 9.76 17.31
N VAL A 295 2.10 11.07 17.52
CA VAL A 295 3.20 11.98 17.88
C VAL A 295 3.80 11.61 19.25
N ALA A 296 2.95 11.31 20.25
CA ALA A 296 3.42 10.87 21.56
C ALA A 296 4.21 9.55 21.45
N LYS A 297 3.64 8.55 20.75
CA LYS A 297 4.29 7.24 20.52
C LYS A 297 5.56 7.29 19.67
N THR A 298 5.68 8.29 18.80
CA THR A 298 6.93 8.55 18.05
C THR A 298 7.99 9.13 18.99
N LYS A 299 7.61 10.08 19.86
CA LYS A 299 8.54 10.75 20.77
C LYS A 299 9.03 9.84 21.91
N ASP A 300 8.19 8.94 22.41
CA ASP A 300 8.55 8.01 23.48
C ASP A 300 9.25 6.72 22.99
N GLY A 301 9.40 6.54 21.67
CA GLY A 301 10.07 5.39 21.05
C GLY A 301 9.16 4.17 20.86
N THR A 302 7.86 4.26 21.15
CA THR A 302 6.91 3.15 20.94
C THR A 302 6.82 2.77 19.47
N VAL A 303 6.76 3.76 18.55
CA VAL A 303 6.73 3.49 17.10
C VAL A 303 8.01 2.82 16.63
N ASP A 304 9.17 3.26 17.13
CA ASP A 304 10.46 2.62 16.82
C ASP A 304 10.45 1.16 17.30
N THR A 305 9.93 0.90 18.51
CA THR A 305 9.81 -0.46 19.04
C THR A 305 8.94 -1.35 18.14
N TRP A 306 7.81 -0.85 17.62
CA TRP A 306 6.96 -1.59 16.68
C TRP A 306 7.69 -1.94 15.39
N LEU A 307 8.39 -0.98 14.82
CA LEU A 307 9.10 -1.13 13.54
C LEU A 307 10.36 -1.99 13.67
N ASP A 308 11.09 -1.85 14.78
CA ASP A 308 12.25 -2.71 15.11
C ASP A 308 11.81 -4.17 15.32
N GLY A 309 10.67 -4.38 16.01
CA GLY A 309 10.07 -5.71 16.18
C GLY A 309 9.73 -6.36 14.83
N LEU A 310 9.12 -5.59 13.91
CA LEU A 310 8.86 -6.08 12.54
C LEU A 310 10.16 -6.38 11.79
N ALA A 311 11.18 -5.51 11.89
CA ALA A 311 12.46 -5.74 11.23
C ALA A 311 13.14 -7.03 11.75
N GLN A 312 13.06 -7.31 13.07
CA GLN A 312 13.54 -8.56 13.65
C GLN A 312 12.75 -9.77 13.13
N PHE A 313 11.42 -9.69 13.09
CA PHE A 313 10.57 -10.72 12.52
C PHE A 313 10.99 -11.04 11.07
N PHE A 314 11.22 -10.02 10.24
CA PHE A 314 11.61 -10.21 8.84
C PHE A 314 13.03 -10.78 8.65
N VAL A 315 13.91 -10.64 9.62
CA VAL A 315 15.17 -11.39 9.65
C VAL A 315 14.91 -12.87 9.92
N GLY A 316 14.06 -13.16 10.91
CA GLY A 316 13.67 -14.54 11.25
C GLY A 316 12.98 -15.30 10.11
N SER A 317 12.17 -14.58 9.31
CA SER A 317 11.48 -15.13 8.13
C SER A 317 12.31 -15.05 6.82
N GLY A 318 13.57 -14.57 6.89
CA GLY A 318 14.49 -14.56 5.75
C GLY A 318 14.29 -13.44 4.72
N GLN A 319 13.35 -12.53 4.94
CA GLN A 319 13.09 -11.39 4.04
C GLN A 319 14.15 -10.29 4.19
N LEU A 320 14.78 -10.18 5.35
CA LEU A 320 15.90 -9.29 5.63
C LEU A 320 17.14 -10.08 6.07
N LYS A 321 18.32 -9.63 5.66
CA LYS A 321 19.60 -10.19 6.12
C LYS A 321 19.99 -9.70 7.52
N LYS A 322 19.57 -8.51 7.89
CA LYS A 322 19.78 -7.85 9.18
C LYS A 322 18.62 -6.93 9.47
N ALA A 323 18.31 -6.71 10.74
CA ALA A 323 17.31 -5.75 11.16
C ALA A 323 17.97 -4.34 11.22
N PRO A 324 17.58 -3.40 10.36
CA PRO A 324 17.99 -2.01 10.50
C PRO A 324 17.21 -1.36 11.65
N ALA A 325 17.77 -0.34 12.29
CA ALA A 325 17.02 0.46 13.25
C ALA A 325 15.88 1.23 12.55
N ALA A 326 14.73 1.36 13.21
CA ALA A 326 13.54 2.05 12.70
C ALA A 326 13.87 3.46 12.16
N SER A 327 14.71 4.20 12.86
CA SER A 327 15.17 5.54 12.47
C SER A 327 15.84 5.62 11.09
N THR A 328 16.26 4.48 10.51
CA THR A 328 16.86 4.46 9.17
C THR A 328 15.81 4.47 8.05
N PHE A 329 14.59 4.04 8.33
CA PHE A 329 13.51 3.94 7.34
C PHE A 329 12.18 4.60 7.76
N TYR A 330 12.03 5.04 9.00
CA TYR A 330 10.94 5.87 9.50
C TYR A 330 11.40 7.31 9.71
N ASP A 331 10.67 8.27 9.14
CA ASP A 331 10.96 9.70 9.31
C ASP A 331 10.10 10.31 10.43
N GLY A 332 10.34 9.83 11.66
CA GLY A 332 9.60 10.26 12.85
C GLY A 332 9.76 11.76 13.17
N ALA A 333 10.91 12.36 12.84
CA ALA A 333 11.13 13.79 13.03
C ALA A 333 10.26 14.63 12.09
N LEU A 334 10.21 14.26 10.80
CA LEU A 334 9.33 14.90 9.81
C LEU A 334 7.87 14.71 10.19
N PHE A 335 7.47 13.48 10.56
CA PHE A 335 6.11 13.19 11.00
C PHE A 335 5.70 14.09 12.17
N THR A 336 6.50 14.11 13.24
CA THR A 336 6.22 14.90 14.45
C THR A 336 6.07 16.38 14.12
N LYS A 337 6.97 16.93 13.29
CA LYS A 337 6.93 18.34 12.87
C LYS A 337 5.66 18.65 12.05
N ALA A 338 5.31 17.79 11.11
CA ALA A 338 4.20 18.03 10.19
C ALA A 338 2.82 17.81 10.84
N ALA A 339 2.70 16.83 11.76
CA ALA A 339 1.45 16.51 12.44
C ALA A 339 1.07 17.48 13.57
N THR A 340 2.01 18.35 14.02
CA THR A 340 1.74 19.36 15.07
C THR A 340 1.45 20.75 14.51
N ARG A 341 1.36 20.93 13.21
CA ARG A 341 0.97 22.17 12.53
C ARG A 341 -0.54 22.14 12.24
#